data_10aec2111281dd84635c9105f30ca94b
#
_entry.id   10aec2111281dd84635c9105f30ca94b
#
_cell.length_a   1.000
_cell.length_b   1.000
_cell.length_c   1.000
_cell.angle_alpha   90.00
_cell.angle_beta   90.00
_cell.angle_gamma   90.00
#
_symmetry.space_group_name_H-M   'P 1'
#
loop_
_entity.id
_entity.type
_entity.pdbx_description
1 polymer ?
#
loop_
_entity_poly.entity_id
_entity_poly.type
_entity_poly.pdbx_seq_one_letter_code
_entity_poly.pdbx_strand_id
1 'polypeptide(L)'
;MAHLKTTLFNEVEDENTFKIAFFKIMHLFKAKATLSDYLDLNRRYIKTTDVVLFEDDTIKFDIVPKHFFKSVAAKLYQDAFTSSELLYEDCDMPEISECLIVNDDTIVAGINEELGINVSDMQSARAALEDTRYQRLQHLIDTKFTDDKMLSLLDCFETRNDDEIRSMVTDNADVPTIFEYVLGILWYKASERHGKILDYMKLSLDADLLPKTHAAGGEADIVYEYEATEYYPEHTLLLEATLADSTNQRRMEMEP
;
A
#
# COMPACT_ATOMS: atom_id res chain seq x y z
N MET A 1 36.57 9.09 -2.41
CA MET A 1 37.35 8.22 -3.31
C MET A 1 38.72 7.87 -2.74
N ALA A 2 39.58 8.81 -2.28
CA ALA A 2 40.88 8.49 -1.70
C ALA A 2 40.81 7.58 -0.47
N HIS A 3 39.93 7.87 0.48
CA HIS A 3 39.73 7.03 1.69
C HIS A 3 39.29 5.60 1.36
N LEU A 4 38.42 5.41 0.39
CA LEU A 4 38.00 4.08 -0.10
C LEU A 4 39.14 3.26 -0.67
N LYS A 5 40.05 3.88 -1.45
CA LYS A 5 41.21 3.21 -1.99
C LYS A 5 42.18 2.78 -0.88
N THR A 6 42.40 3.63 0.12
CA THR A 6 43.31 3.33 1.24
C THR A 6 42.77 2.15 2.05
N THR A 7 41.48 2.19 2.44
CA THR A 7 40.91 1.15 3.29
C THR A 7 40.77 -0.21 2.59
N LEU A 8 40.46 -0.22 1.28
CA LEU A 8 40.28 -1.47 0.55
C LEU A 8 41.56 -2.11 0.04
N PHE A 9 42.58 -1.30 -0.29
CA PHE A 9 43.73 -1.82 -1.00
C PHE A 9 45.05 -1.73 -0.23
N ASN A 10 45.12 -0.89 0.82
CA ASN A 10 46.35 -0.71 1.59
C ASN A 10 46.32 -1.27 3.00
N GLU A 11 45.13 -1.53 3.55
CA GLU A 11 44.94 -1.97 4.95
C GLU A 11 44.48 -3.43 5.06
N VAL A 12 44.32 -4.13 3.92
CA VAL A 12 43.77 -5.48 3.86
C VAL A 12 44.87 -6.46 3.47
N GLU A 13 45.19 -7.38 4.38
CA GLU A 13 46.27 -8.34 4.24
C GLU A 13 45.87 -9.70 3.64
N ASP A 14 44.57 -10.03 3.68
CA ASP A 14 44.03 -11.31 3.20
C ASP A 14 42.63 -11.19 2.57
N GLU A 15 42.20 -12.24 1.87
CA GLU A 15 40.93 -12.28 1.13
C GLU A 15 39.70 -12.11 2.02
N ASN A 16 39.70 -12.65 3.24
CA ASN A 16 38.56 -12.56 4.14
C ASN A 16 38.43 -11.14 4.69
N THR A 17 39.53 -10.53 5.09
CA THR A 17 39.57 -9.14 5.54
C THR A 17 39.15 -8.19 4.42
N PHE A 18 39.53 -8.48 3.17
CA PHE A 18 39.07 -7.74 2.00
C PHE A 18 37.54 -7.86 1.83
N LYS A 19 37.00 -9.07 1.86
CA LYS A 19 35.55 -9.30 1.73
C LYS A 19 34.77 -8.55 2.80
N ILE A 20 35.23 -8.58 4.05
CA ILE A 20 34.60 -7.88 5.17
C ILE A 20 34.66 -6.35 4.98
N ALA A 21 35.82 -5.82 4.61
CA ALA A 21 36.01 -4.39 4.37
C ALA A 21 35.16 -3.91 3.19
N PHE A 22 35.18 -4.67 2.09
CA PHE A 22 34.36 -4.38 0.90
C PHE A 22 32.87 -4.39 1.23
N PHE A 23 32.39 -5.40 1.93
CA PHE A 23 30.99 -5.51 2.35
C PHE A 23 30.58 -4.33 3.24
N LYS A 24 31.37 -3.98 4.24
CA LYS A 24 31.13 -2.82 5.10
C LYS A 24 31.05 -1.51 4.30
N ILE A 25 31.99 -1.32 3.37
CA ILE A 25 32.03 -0.10 2.55
C ILE A 25 30.83 -0.02 1.62
N MET A 26 30.46 -1.12 0.98
CA MET A 26 29.27 -1.16 0.10
C MET A 26 27.99 -0.84 0.86
N HIS A 27 27.84 -1.38 2.08
CA HIS A 27 26.70 -1.07 2.94
C HIS A 27 26.69 0.40 3.40
N LEU A 28 27.85 0.94 3.82
CA LEU A 28 27.96 2.33 4.24
C LEU A 28 27.76 3.32 3.10
N PHE A 29 28.24 2.98 1.89
CA PHE A 29 28.14 3.85 0.72
C PHE A 29 26.71 4.00 0.22
N LYS A 30 25.89 2.98 0.38
CA LYS A 30 24.47 2.95 0.03
C LYS A 30 23.56 2.89 1.26
N ALA A 31 24.05 3.30 2.44
CA ALA A 31 23.34 3.11 3.70
C ALA A 31 21.90 3.66 3.64
N LYS A 32 21.71 4.87 3.08
CA LYS A 32 20.37 5.46 2.95
C LYS A 32 19.48 4.62 2.03
N ALA A 33 19.97 4.25 0.84
CA ALA A 33 19.21 3.43 -0.09
C ALA A 33 18.92 2.05 0.49
N THR A 34 19.93 1.39 1.08
CA THR A 34 19.78 0.07 1.70
C THR A 34 18.78 0.09 2.86
N LEU A 35 18.81 1.11 3.71
CA LEU A 35 17.85 1.25 4.81
C LEU A 35 16.44 1.53 4.28
N SER A 36 16.31 2.33 3.23
CA SER A 36 15.02 2.56 2.56
C SER A 36 14.45 1.27 1.96
N ASP A 37 15.29 0.49 1.27
CA ASP A 37 14.90 -0.80 0.68
C ASP A 37 14.47 -1.81 1.75
N TYR A 38 15.22 -1.90 2.89
CA TYR A 38 14.84 -2.77 4.00
C TYR A 38 13.56 -2.30 4.69
N LEU A 39 13.39 -1.00 4.87
CA LEU A 39 12.16 -0.45 5.43
C LEU A 39 10.95 -0.79 4.55
N ASP A 40 11.07 -0.57 3.24
CA ASP A 40 10.02 -0.88 2.28
C ASP A 40 9.70 -2.38 2.25
N LEU A 41 10.74 -3.23 2.19
CA LEU A 41 10.57 -4.69 2.24
C LEU A 41 9.83 -5.14 3.51
N ASN A 42 10.25 -4.63 4.68
CA ASN A 42 9.61 -4.96 5.95
C ASN A 42 8.16 -4.44 6.01
N ARG A 43 7.91 -3.22 5.51
CA ARG A 43 6.54 -2.69 5.41
C ARG A 43 5.66 -3.57 4.54
N ARG A 44 6.13 -3.97 3.36
CA ARG A 44 5.39 -4.87 2.46
C ARG A 44 5.11 -6.21 3.14
N TYR A 45 6.12 -6.81 3.79
CA TYR A 45 5.97 -8.08 4.46
C TYR A 45 4.94 -8.03 5.60
N ILE A 46 5.00 -7.01 6.45
CA ILE A 46 4.03 -6.83 7.53
C ILE A 46 2.64 -6.50 6.96
N LYS A 47 2.56 -5.75 5.85
CA LYS A 47 1.30 -5.39 5.20
C LYS A 47 0.54 -6.60 4.65
N THR A 48 1.24 -7.68 4.22
CA THR A 48 0.56 -8.92 3.77
C THR A 48 -0.25 -9.61 4.86
N THR A 49 -0.04 -9.24 6.12
CA THR A 49 -0.83 -9.77 7.24
C THR A 49 -2.21 -9.14 7.39
N ASP A 50 -2.47 -8.00 6.74
CA ASP A 50 -3.66 -7.16 6.92
C ASP A 50 -3.96 -6.77 8.39
N VAL A 51 -2.95 -6.87 9.25
CA VAL A 51 -3.08 -6.59 10.69
C VAL A 51 -2.82 -5.13 11.02
N VAL A 52 -1.92 -4.49 10.27
CA VAL A 52 -1.48 -3.12 10.57
C VAL A 52 -1.60 -2.19 9.38
N LEU A 53 -1.86 -0.93 9.69
CA LEU A 53 -1.86 0.20 8.76
C LEU A 53 -0.61 1.05 9.01
N PHE A 54 0.01 1.47 7.92
CA PHE A 54 1.09 2.46 7.95
C PHE A 54 0.50 3.83 7.59
N GLU A 55 0.65 4.79 8.49
CA GLU A 55 0.16 6.16 8.31
C GLU A 55 1.32 7.10 8.66
N ASP A 56 1.87 7.77 7.66
CA ASP A 56 3.09 8.57 7.77
C ASP A 56 4.23 7.77 8.48
N ASP A 57 4.71 8.28 9.60
CA ASP A 57 5.74 7.65 10.43
C ASP A 57 5.17 6.73 11.53
N THR A 58 3.87 6.44 11.51
CA THR A 58 3.22 5.64 12.54
C THR A 58 2.71 4.31 12.00
N ILE A 59 2.71 3.31 12.88
CA ILE A 59 2.10 1.99 12.63
C ILE A 59 0.92 1.86 13.58
N LYS A 60 -0.25 1.55 13.03
CA LYS A 60 -1.47 1.35 13.80
C LYS A 60 -2.06 -0.01 13.47
N PHE A 61 -2.73 -0.63 14.41
CA PHE A 61 -3.58 -1.77 14.08
C PHE A 61 -4.76 -1.32 13.21
N ASP A 62 -5.13 -2.12 12.21
CA ASP A 62 -6.44 -1.98 11.60
C ASP A 62 -7.53 -2.25 12.64
N ILE A 63 -8.76 -1.78 12.38
CA ILE A 63 -9.80 -1.73 13.40
C ILE A 63 -10.20 -3.13 13.89
N VAL A 64 -10.33 -4.11 13.02
CA VAL A 64 -10.67 -5.50 13.39
C VAL A 64 -9.54 -6.15 14.19
N PRO A 65 -8.27 -6.19 13.72
CA PRO A 65 -7.14 -6.65 14.51
C PRO A 65 -6.97 -5.91 15.85
N LYS A 66 -7.21 -4.60 15.88
CA LYS A 66 -7.15 -3.81 17.11
C LYS A 66 -8.07 -4.35 18.19
N HIS A 67 -9.34 -4.58 17.85
CA HIS A 67 -10.32 -5.11 18.81
C HIS A 67 -10.06 -6.57 19.16
N PHE A 68 -9.57 -7.37 18.21
CA PHE A 68 -9.13 -8.73 18.46
C PHE A 68 -7.99 -8.75 19.49
N PHE A 69 -6.89 -8.06 19.22
CA PHE A 69 -5.71 -8.07 20.10
C PHE A 69 -5.92 -7.34 21.42
N LYS A 70 -6.79 -6.34 21.49
CA LYS A 70 -7.09 -5.60 22.72
C LYS A 70 -7.48 -6.51 23.87
N SER A 71 -8.26 -7.56 23.60
CA SER A 71 -8.75 -8.50 24.59
C SER A 71 -7.69 -9.53 25.06
N VAL A 72 -6.71 -9.83 24.20
CA VAL A 72 -5.73 -10.90 24.42
C VAL A 72 -4.29 -10.40 24.66
N ALA A 73 -4.04 -9.10 24.46
CA ALA A 73 -2.69 -8.52 24.43
C ALA A 73 -1.83 -8.87 25.65
N ALA A 74 -2.39 -8.79 26.85
CA ALA A 74 -1.63 -9.04 28.08
C ALA A 74 -1.15 -10.51 28.19
N LYS A 75 -2.00 -11.45 27.81
CA LYS A 75 -1.70 -12.88 27.84
C LYS A 75 -0.76 -13.25 26.68
N LEU A 76 -1.04 -12.73 25.49
CA LEU A 76 -0.19 -12.92 24.32
C LEU A 76 1.23 -12.41 24.56
N TYR A 77 1.39 -11.27 25.25
CA TYR A 77 2.70 -10.74 25.62
C TYR A 77 3.47 -11.68 26.55
N GLN A 78 2.78 -12.34 27.47
CA GLN A 78 3.41 -13.33 28.37
C GLN A 78 3.83 -14.58 27.59
N ASP A 79 3.01 -15.04 26.65
CA ASP A 79 3.25 -16.24 25.86
C ASP A 79 4.28 -16.03 24.73
N ALA A 80 4.43 -14.80 24.23
CA ALA A 80 5.30 -14.45 23.10
C ALA A 80 6.81 -14.67 23.34
N PHE A 81 7.23 -14.86 24.59
CA PHE A 81 8.63 -15.15 24.95
C PHE A 81 8.93 -16.64 25.07
N THR A 82 7.94 -17.49 24.90
CA THR A 82 8.16 -18.93 24.82
C THR A 82 8.59 -19.29 23.39
N SER A 83 9.70 -20.01 23.22
CA SER A 83 10.10 -20.52 21.92
C SER A 83 9.03 -21.49 21.43
N SER A 84 8.37 -21.17 20.33
CA SER A 84 7.39 -22.04 19.68
C SER A 84 8.01 -22.60 18.40
N GLU A 85 8.06 -23.92 18.28
CA GLU A 85 8.40 -24.63 17.05
C GLU A 85 7.19 -24.74 16.10
N LEU A 86 6.00 -24.27 16.54
CA LEU A 86 4.71 -24.46 15.86
C LEU A 86 4.33 -23.32 14.91
N LEU A 87 5.25 -22.42 14.55
CA LEU A 87 5.00 -21.30 13.63
C LEU A 87 5.00 -21.68 12.15
N TYR A 88 4.81 -22.93 11.82
CA TYR A 88 4.93 -23.42 10.45
C TYR A 88 3.67 -24.10 9.96
N GLU A 89 3.13 -23.57 8.85
CA GLU A 89 2.19 -24.15 7.91
C GLU A 89 0.92 -24.79 8.52
N ASP A 90 -0.23 -24.31 8.15
CA ASP A 90 -1.56 -24.87 8.48
C ASP A 90 -1.91 -24.94 9.98
N CYS A 91 -1.34 -24.08 10.83
CA CYS A 91 -1.73 -23.97 12.23
C CYS A 91 -2.92 -23.01 12.39
N ASP A 92 -3.98 -23.45 13.01
CA ASP A 92 -5.04 -22.58 13.49
C ASP A 92 -4.56 -21.74 14.69
N MET A 93 -5.00 -20.48 14.77
CA MET A 93 -4.62 -19.57 15.87
C MET A 93 -4.83 -20.16 17.27
N PRO A 94 -5.91 -20.90 17.57
CA PRO A 94 -6.10 -21.57 18.85
C PRO A 94 -5.05 -22.62 19.19
N GLU A 95 -4.41 -23.24 18.20
CA GLU A 95 -3.34 -24.22 18.39
C GLU A 95 -2.04 -23.54 18.84
N ILE A 96 -1.83 -22.28 18.45
CA ILE A 96 -0.66 -21.48 18.88
C ILE A 96 -0.83 -21.06 20.32
N SER A 97 -2.01 -20.56 20.69
CA SER A 97 -2.34 -20.19 22.08
C SER A 97 -3.85 -20.14 22.26
N GLU A 98 -4.35 -20.76 23.32
CA GLU A 98 -5.78 -20.71 23.68
C GLU A 98 -6.30 -19.27 23.89
N CYS A 99 -5.40 -18.31 24.18
CA CYS A 99 -5.80 -16.93 24.34
C CYS A 99 -6.22 -16.26 23.02
N LEU A 100 -5.90 -16.84 21.86
CA LEU A 100 -6.29 -16.36 20.55
C LEU A 100 -7.72 -16.75 20.14
N ILE A 101 -8.42 -17.49 21.00
CA ILE A 101 -9.86 -17.75 20.85
C ILE A 101 -10.62 -16.50 21.29
N VAL A 102 -11.03 -15.67 20.32
CA VAL A 102 -11.81 -14.44 20.58
C VAL A 102 -13.20 -14.59 19.97
N ASN A 103 -14.21 -14.15 20.71
CA ASN A 103 -15.58 -14.15 20.22
C ASN A 103 -15.81 -12.95 19.29
N ASP A 104 -16.37 -13.19 18.11
CA ASP A 104 -16.74 -12.17 17.14
C ASP A 104 -17.62 -11.06 17.73
N ASP A 105 -18.53 -11.41 18.64
CA ASP A 105 -19.39 -10.43 19.32
C ASP A 105 -18.58 -9.37 20.09
N THR A 106 -17.44 -9.76 20.66
CA THR A 106 -16.54 -8.85 21.37
C THR A 106 -15.88 -7.86 20.41
N ILE A 107 -15.49 -8.34 19.23
CA ILE A 107 -14.90 -7.51 18.17
C ILE A 107 -15.94 -6.55 17.62
N VAL A 108 -17.15 -7.05 17.29
CA VAL A 108 -18.26 -6.24 16.79
C VAL A 108 -18.67 -5.16 17.78
N ALA A 109 -18.76 -5.49 19.08
CA ALA A 109 -19.06 -4.52 20.11
C ALA A 109 -18.00 -3.41 20.19
N GLY A 110 -16.71 -3.77 20.07
CA GLY A 110 -15.63 -2.80 20.04
C GLY A 110 -15.66 -1.87 18.81
N ILE A 111 -15.99 -2.41 17.64
CA ILE A 111 -16.18 -1.63 16.41
C ILE A 111 -17.36 -0.69 16.52
N ASN A 112 -18.49 -1.17 17.04
CA ASN A 112 -19.68 -0.36 17.29
C ASN A 112 -19.39 0.83 18.21
N GLU A 113 -18.66 0.59 19.31
CA GLU A 113 -18.24 1.64 20.25
C GLU A 113 -17.32 2.67 19.58
N GLU A 114 -16.33 2.21 18.81
CA GLU A 114 -15.33 3.10 18.21
C GLU A 114 -15.91 3.95 17.08
N LEU A 115 -16.74 3.36 16.23
CA LEU A 115 -17.32 4.05 15.07
C LEU A 115 -18.67 4.70 15.35
N GLY A 116 -19.28 4.43 16.50
CA GLY A 116 -20.62 4.95 16.84
C GLY A 116 -21.72 4.35 15.95
N ILE A 117 -21.53 3.10 15.46
CA ILE A 117 -22.48 2.37 14.63
C ILE A 117 -23.20 1.27 15.44
N ASN A 118 -24.16 0.59 14.85
CA ASN A 118 -24.89 -0.50 15.49
C ASN A 118 -25.09 -1.63 14.50
N VAL A 119 -24.05 -2.45 14.34
CA VAL A 119 -24.07 -3.66 13.50
C VAL A 119 -24.10 -4.90 14.38
N SER A 120 -24.67 -5.99 13.87
CA SER A 120 -24.96 -7.20 14.65
C SER A 120 -23.95 -8.34 14.46
N ASP A 121 -23.15 -8.30 13.40
CA ASP A 121 -22.26 -9.37 13.00
C ASP A 121 -21.02 -8.85 12.24
N MET A 122 -20.04 -9.73 12.05
CA MET A 122 -18.79 -9.40 11.37
C MET A 122 -18.97 -9.02 9.90
N GLN A 123 -19.96 -9.58 9.20
CA GLN A 123 -20.22 -9.25 7.81
C GLN A 123 -20.73 -7.80 7.69
N SER A 124 -21.69 -7.43 8.52
CA SER A 124 -22.22 -6.07 8.60
C SER A 124 -21.15 -5.08 9.06
N ALA A 125 -20.28 -5.48 9.99
CA ALA A 125 -19.15 -4.67 10.42
C ALA A 125 -18.15 -4.40 9.27
N ARG A 126 -17.80 -5.41 8.48
CA ARG A 126 -16.94 -5.26 7.29
C ARG A 126 -17.56 -4.31 6.28
N ALA A 127 -18.85 -4.49 5.96
CA ALA A 127 -19.54 -3.59 5.03
C ALA A 127 -19.52 -2.13 5.50
N ALA A 128 -19.75 -1.88 6.80
CA ALA A 128 -19.67 -0.54 7.37
C ALA A 128 -18.26 0.06 7.33
N LEU A 129 -17.22 -0.77 7.51
CA LEU A 129 -15.83 -0.36 7.37
C LEU A 129 -15.48 0.01 5.92
N GLU A 130 -15.92 -0.78 4.95
CA GLU A 130 -15.75 -0.50 3.52
C GLU A 130 -16.44 0.80 3.13
N ASP A 131 -17.67 1.02 3.59
CA ASP A 131 -18.40 2.28 3.34
C ASP A 131 -17.68 3.48 3.98
N THR A 132 -17.16 3.33 5.19
CA THR A 132 -16.38 4.38 5.86
C THR A 132 -15.09 4.70 5.09
N ARG A 133 -14.40 3.65 4.59
CA ARG A 133 -13.21 3.81 3.75
C ARG A 133 -13.53 4.53 2.45
N TYR A 134 -14.64 4.18 1.82
CA TYR A 134 -15.10 4.83 0.60
C TYR A 134 -15.44 6.31 0.82
N GLN A 135 -16.16 6.65 1.89
CA GLN A 135 -16.46 8.04 2.23
C GLN A 135 -15.20 8.86 2.50
N ARG A 136 -14.20 8.28 3.18
CA ARG A 136 -12.90 8.92 3.39
C ARG A 136 -12.19 9.20 2.06
N LEU A 137 -12.22 8.27 1.11
CA LEU A 137 -11.64 8.48 -0.22
C LEU A 137 -12.36 9.59 -0.98
N GLN A 138 -13.68 9.63 -0.94
CA GLN A 138 -14.45 10.71 -1.56
C GLN A 138 -14.08 12.07 -0.97
N HIS A 139 -13.99 12.15 0.35
CA HIS A 139 -13.55 13.37 1.01
C HIS A 139 -12.12 13.78 0.62
N LEU A 140 -11.22 12.81 0.50
CA LEU A 140 -9.85 13.05 0.02
C LEU A 140 -9.85 13.60 -1.40
N ILE A 141 -10.64 13.01 -2.30
CA ILE A 141 -10.80 13.49 -3.69
C ILE A 141 -11.33 14.93 -3.71
N ASP A 142 -12.29 15.26 -2.88
CA ASP A 142 -12.91 16.59 -2.87
C ASP A 142 -11.98 17.66 -2.28
N THR A 143 -11.13 17.30 -1.34
CA THR A 143 -10.29 18.27 -0.60
C THR A 143 -8.88 18.37 -1.13
N LYS A 144 -8.25 17.23 -1.45
CA LYS A 144 -6.85 17.18 -1.90
C LYS A 144 -6.73 17.23 -3.44
N PHE A 145 -7.66 16.60 -4.16
CA PHE A 145 -7.63 16.48 -5.63
C PHE A 145 -8.70 17.35 -6.28
N THR A 146 -8.71 18.65 -5.91
CA THR A 146 -9.57 19.66 -6.57
C THR A 146 -9.16 19.83 -8.03
N ASP A 147 -10.02 20.40 -8.85
CA ASP A 147 -9.76 20.55 -10.29
C ASP A 147 -8.49 21.39 -10.56
N ASP A 148 -8.27 22.45 -9.79
CA ASP A 148 -7.04 23.26 -9.89
C ASP A 148 -5.77 22.45 -9.56
N LYS A 149 -5.85 21.60 -8.52
CA LYS A 149 -4.77 20.70 -8.14
C LYS A 149 -4.51 19.63 -9.19
N MET A 150 -5.56 19.08 -9.78
CA MET A 150 -5.46 18.10 -10.84
C MET A 150 -4.80 18.70 -12.10
N LEU A 151 -5.15 19.92 -12.49
CA LEU A 151 -4.48 20.63 -13.59
C LEU A 151 -2.99 20.85 -13.28
N SER A 152 -2.66 21.29 -12.06
CA SER A 152 -1.26 21.47 -11.65
C SER A 152 -0.48 20.15 -11.67
N LEU A 153 -1.09 19.03 -11.27
CA LEU A 153 -0.47 17.72 -11.36
C LEU A 153 -0.22 17.28 -12.80
N LEU A 154 -1.17 17.52 -13.71
CA LEU A 154 -0.98 17.23 -15.13
C LEU A 154 0.19 18.01 -15.73
N ASP A 155 0.31 19.30 -15.42
CA ASP A 155 1.47 20.12 -15.83
C ASP A 155 2.79 19.57 -15.26
N CYS A 156 2.78 19.09 -14.03
CA CYS A 156 3.96 18.46 -13.42
C CYS A 156 4.32 17.12 -14.09
N PHE A 157 3.34 16.30 -14.48
CA PHE A 157 3.59 15.06 -15.22
C PHE A 157 4.15 15.36 -16.63
N GLU A 158 3.61 16.36 -17.34
CA GLU A 158 4.08 16.77 -18.66
C GLU A 158 5.51 17.29 -18.61
N THR A 159 5.85 18.07 -17.60
CA THR A 159 7.18 18.65 -17.42
C THR A 159 8.17 17.74 -16.68
N ARG A 160 7.75 16.55 -16.24
CA ARG A 160 8.54 15.59 -15.47
C ARG A 160 9.12 16.20 -14.18
N ASN A 161 8.32 17.01 -13.49
CA ASN A 161 8.69 17.57 -12.19
C ASN A 161 8.34 16.58 -11.07
N ASP A 162 9.10 15.48 -11.01
CA ASP A 162 8.86 14.34 -10.14
C ASP A 162 8.88 14.70 -8.64
N ASP A 163 9.72 15.66 -8.24
CA ASP A 163 9.80 16.12 -6.83
C ASP A 163 8.49 16.84 -6.42
N GLU A 164 7.95 17.68 -7.28
CA GLU A 164 6.70 18.38 -7.02
C GLU A 164 5.50 17.43 -7.01
N ILE A 165 5.45 16.44 -7.93
CA ILE A 165 4.44 15.39 -7.94
C ILE A 165 4.41 14.65 -6.60
N ARG A 166 5.58 14.23 -6.10
CA ARG A 166 5.68 13.57 -4.79
C ARG A 166 5.21 14.46 -3.66
N SER A 167 5.63 15.71 -3.64
CA SER A 167 5.23 16.70 -2.64
C SER A 167 3.71 16.94 -2.62
N MET A 168 3.07 16.93 -3.79
CA MET A 168 1.63 17.14 -3.93
C MET A 168 0.79 15.93 -3.56
N VAL A 169 1.31 14.72 -3.76
CA VAL A 169 0.56 13.47 -3.56
C VAL A 169 1.12 12.65 -2.41
N THR A 170 2.27 12.00 -2.59
CA THR A 170 2.91 11.17 -1.57
C THR A 170 4.36 10.83 -1.96
N ASP A 171 5.23 10.70 -0.95
CA ASP A 171 6.59 10.19 -1.13
C ASP A 171 6.66 8.65 -1.08
N ASN A 172 5.53 7.98 -0.79
CA ASN A 172 5.47 6.54 -0.55
C ASN A 172 5.25 5.71 -1.82
N ALA A 173 5.07 6.35 -2.99
CA ALA A 173 4.86 5.68 -4.27
C ALA A 173 5.80 6.22 -5.35
N ASP A 174 6.05 5.40 -6.35
CA ASP A 174 6.77 5.84 -7.55
C ASP A 174 5.87 6.74 -8.42
N VAL A 175 6.49 7.65 -9.16
CA VAL A 175 5.76 8.62 -10.00
C VAL A 175 4.82 7.96 -11.02
N PRO A 176 5.17 6.85 -11.68
CA PRO A 176 4.21 6.12 -12.51
C PRO A 176 2.98 5.66 -11.74
N THR A 177 3.12 5.07 -10.55
CA THR A 177 2.00 4.67 -9.70
C THR A 177 1.14 5.85 -9.25
N ILE A 178 1.76 7.01 -8.97
CA ILE A 178 1.02 8.25 -8.69
C ILE A 178 0.22 8.67 -9.92
N PHE A 179 0.78 8.50 -11.14
CA PHE A 179 0.09 8.83 -12.37
C PHE A 179 -1.14 7.92 -12.60
N GLU A 180 -1.01 6.61 -12.41
CA GLU A 180 -2.14 5.65 -12.44
C GLU A 180 -3.26 6.09 -11.49
N TYR A 181 -2.90 6.45 -10.26
CA TYR A 181 -3.85 6.92 -9.25
C TYR A 181 -4.56 8.21 -9.67
N VAL A 182 -3.81 9.19 -10.14
CA VAL A 182 -4.34 10.47 -10.61
C VAL A 182 -5.25 10.28 -11.82
N LEU A 183 -4.86 9.40 -12.77
CA LEU A 183 -5.68 9.05 -13.92
C LEU A 183 -7.01 8.40 -13.49
N GLY A 184 -6.99 7.50 -12.51
CA GLY A 184 -8.19 6.90 -11.93
C GLY A 184 -9.14 7.95 -11.35
N ILE A 185 -8.62 8.92 -10.61
CA ILE A 185 -9.42 10.04 -10.07
C ILE A 185 -9.98 10.92 -11.18
N LEU A 186 -9.17 11.24 -12.20
CA LEU A 186 -9.62 12.03 -13.35
C LEU A 186 -10.77 11.35 -14.08
N TRP A 187 -10.61 10.05 -14.34
CA TRP A 187 -11.67 9.28 -15.00
C TRP A 187 -12.94 9.21 -14.15
N TYR A 188 -12.81 8.99 -12.86
CA TYR A 188 -13.93 8.99 -11.93
C TYR A 188 -14.68 10.31 -11.93
N LYS A 189 -13.98 11.45 -11.92
CA LYS A 189 -14.60 12.77 -12.04
C LYS A 189 -15.25 12.99 -13.42
N ALA A 190 -14.57 12.60 -14.51
CA ALA A 190 -15.06 12.75 -15.87
C ALA A 190 -16.30 11.89 -16.17
N SER A 191 -16.42 10.73 -15.52
CA SER A 191 -17.60 9.86 -15.60
C SER A 191 -18.72 10.26 -14.64
N GLU A 192 -18.75 11.51 -14.17
CA GLU A 192 -19.74 12.01 -13.23
C GLU A 192 -19.82 11.20 -11.94
N ARG A 193 -18.68 10.64 -11.50
CA ARG A 193 -18.53 9.81 -10.29
C ARG A 193 -19.39 8.53 -10.34
N HIS A 194 -19.52 7.95 -11.52
CA HIS A 194 -20.24 6.70 -11.68
C HIS A 194 -19.56 5.56 -10.94
N GLY A 195 -20.31 4.79 -10.15
CA GLY A 195 -19.84 3.63 -9.38
C GLY A 195 -18.90 3.95 -8.22
N LYS A 196 -18.17 2.95 -7.75
CA LYS A 196 -17.17 3.09 -6.68
C LYS A 196 -15.76 3.06 -7.26
N ILE A 197 -15.02 4.15 -7.14
CA ILE A 197 -13.66 4.27 -7.67
C ILE A 197 -12.71 3.17 -7.15
N LEU A 198 -12.92 2.67 -5.92
CA LEU A 198 -12.13 1.57 -5.35
C LEU A 198 -12.30 0.24 -6.09
N ASP A 199 -13.42 0.05 -6.77
CA ASP A 199 -13.68 -1.17 -7.55
C ASP A 199 -12.94 -1.13 -8.90
N TYR A 200 -12.64 0.06 -9.40
CA TYR A 200 -12.03 0.27 -10.72
C TYR A 200 -10.50 0.34 -10.66
N MET A 201 -9.94 1.02 -9.67
CA MET A 201 -8.49 1.12 -9.51
C MET A 201 -7.91 -0.20 -8.97
N LYS A 202 -6.99 -0.81 -9.72
CA LYS A 202 -6.34 -2.08 -9.34
C LYS A 202 -5.06 -1.88 -8.55
N LEU A 203 -4.58 -0.66 -8.44
CA LEU A 203 -3.42 -0.33 -7.61
C LEU A 203 -3.74 -0.44 -6.09
N SER A 204 -2.73 -0.73 -5.28
CA SER A 204 -2.92 -0.77 -3.84
C SER A 204 -2.78 0.61 -3.21
N LEU A 205 -3.64 0.89 -2.23
CA LEU A 205 -3.63 2.13 -1.45
C LEU A 205 -3.07 1.90 -0.05
N ASP A 206 -2.42 2.92 0.50
CA ASP A 206 -2.06 2.95 1.92
C ASP A 206 -3.27 3.30 2.81
N ALA A 207 -3.08 3.33 4.13
CA ALA A 207 -4.11 3.64 5.11
C ALA A 207 -4.72 5.04 4.95
N ASP A 208 -3.93 5.99 4.44
CA ASP A 208 -4.34 7.35 4.09
C ASP A 208 -5.08 7.43 2.75
N LEU A 209 -5.27 6.29 2.08
CA LEU A 209 -5.91 6.14 0.77
C LEU A 209 -5.13 6.77 -0.40
N LEU A 210 -3.85 7.05 -0.19
CA LEU A 210 -2.93 7.45 -1.25
C LEU A 210 -2.26 6.22 -1.91
N PRO A 211 -1.75 6.36 -3.14
CA PRO A 211 -1.19 5.23 -3.88
C PRO A 211 0.05 4.66 -3.19
N LYS A 212 0.20 3.34 -3.24
CA LYS A 212 1.33 2.61 -2.66
C LYS A 212 2.12 1.82 -3.68
N THR A 213 1.46 0.90 -4.38
CA THR A 213 2.07 0.07 -5.42
C THR A 213 1.12 0.00 -6.60
N HIS A 214 1.71 -0.10 -7.79
CA HIS A 214 0.97 -0.28 -9.04
C HIS A 214 0.13 -1.57 -9.05
N ALA A 215 -0.73 -1.71 -10.03
CA ALA A 215 -1.52 -2.91 -10.28
C ALA A 215 -0.64 -4.16 -10.43
N ALA A 216 -1.19 -5.34 -10.19
CA ALA A 216 -0.46 -6.59 -10.39
C ALA A 216 -0.16 -6.76 -11.89
N GLY A 217 1.04 -7.30 -12.21
CA GLY A 217 1.42 -7.50 -13.61
C GLY A 217 0.41 -8.38 -14.36
N GLY A 218 -0.03 -7.92 -15.51
CA GLY A 218 -1.02 -8.58 -16.35
C GLY A 218 -2.47 -8.13 -16.13
N GLU A 219 -2.71 -7.19 -15.23
CA GLU A 219 -4.00 -6.52 -15.05
C GLU A 219 -3.89 -5.07 -15.52
N ALA A 220 -4.95 -4.54 -16.13
CA ALA A 220 -5.03 -3.13 -16.47
C ALA A 220 -5.10 -2.27 -15.19
N ASP A 221 -4.49 -1.08 -15.21
CA ASP A 221 -4.43 -0.18 -14.07
C ASP A 221 -5.83 0.24 -13.58
N ILE A 222 -6.74 0.43 -14.54
CA ILE A 222 -8.13 0.82 -14.27
C ILE A 222 -9.04 -0.03 -15.12
N VAL A 223 -9.97 -0.71 -14.48
CA VAL A 223 -10.99 -1.55 -15.14
C VAL A 223 -12.36 -0.98 -14.79
N TYR A 224 -13.04 -0.41 -15.79
CA TYR A 224 -14.34 0.21 -15.62
C TYR A 224 -15.42 -0.63 -16.30
N GLU A 225 -16.36 -1.15 -15.54
CA GLU A 225 -17.46 -1.95 -16.03
C GLU A 225 -18.72 -1.07 -16.17
N TYR A 226 -19.23 -0.98 -17.38
CA TYR A 226 -20.44 -0.24 -17.69
C TYR A 226 -21.58 -1.20 -17.96
N GLU A 227 -22.68 -1.03 -17.25
CA GLU A 227 -23.92 -1.74 -17.54
C GLU A 227 -24.53 -1.27 -18.89
N ALA A 228 -25.34 -2.15 -19.50
CA ALA A 228 -26.05 -1.81 -20.71
C ALA A 228 -27.02 -0.66 -20.46
N THR A 229 -27.06 0.30 -21.40
CA THR A 229 -28.00 1.41 -21.43
C THR A 229 -28.89 1.34 -22.67
N GLU A 230 -29.85 2.24 -22.82
CA GLU A 230 -30.67 2.33 -24.02
C GLU A 230 -29.82 2.55 -25.29
N TYR A 231 -28.66 3.19 -25.17
CA TYR A 231 -27.82 3.61 -26.30
C TYR A 231 -26.57 2.77 -26.50
N TYR A 232 -26.10 2.08 -25.45
CA TYR A 232 -24.85 1.33 -25.46
C TYR A 232 -25.03 -0.05 -24.81
N PRO A 233 -24.46 -1.12 -25.40
CA PRO A 233 -24.41 -2.42 -24.74
C PRO A 233 -23.51 -2.38 -23.51
N GLU A 234 -23.66 -3.37 -22.66
CA GLU A 234 -22.68 -3.66 -21.58
C GLU A 234 -21.26 -3.76 -22.17
N HIS A 235 -20.32 -3.09 -21.56
CA HIS A 235 -18.93 -3.07 -22.01
C HIS A 235 -17.96 -2.79 -20.85
N THR A 236 -16.73 -3.25 -21.02
CA THR A 236 -15.63 -2.99 -20.09
C THR A 236 -14.63 -2.04 -20.77
N LEU A 237 -14.28 -0.96 -20.08
CA LEU A 237 -13.22 -0.05 -20.47
C LEU A 237 -11.97 -0.38 -19.67
N LEU A 238 -10.88 -0.66 -20.37
CA LEU A 238 -9.56 -0.85 -19.79
C LEU A 238 -8.72 0.39 -20.06
N LEU A 239 -8.12 0.95 -19.01
CA LEU A 239 -7.19 2.07 -19.12
C LEU A 239 -5.84 1.64 -18.58
N GLU A 240 -4.81 1.88 -19.39
CA GLU A 240 -3.40 1.69 -19.03
C GLU A 240 -2.74 3.06 -18.94
N ALA A 241 -2.05 3.31 -17.83
CA ALA A 241 -1.38 4.56 -17.55
C ALA A 241 0.12 4.41 -17.78
N THR A 242 0.68 5.11 -18.73
CA THR A 242 2.12 5.10 -18.97
C THR A 242 2.71 6.50 -19.11
N LEU A 243 3.83 6.73 -18.45
CA LEU A 243 4.70 7.90 -18.62
C LEU A 243 5.86 7.63 -19.58
N ALA A 244 5.85 6.50 -20.30
CA ALA A 244 6.90 6.12 -21.21
C ALA A 244 6.92 7.01 -22.47
N ASP A 245 8.10 7.54 -22.80
CA ASP A 245 8.29 8.40 -23.97
C ASP A 245 8.51 7.61 -25.28
N SER A 246 8.98 6.36 -25.18
CA SER A 246 9.30 5.57 -26.34
C SER A 246 8.08 4.83 -26.90
N THR A 247 7.91 4.87 -28.23
CA THR A 247 6.84 4.12 -28.94
C THR A 247 6.93 2.61 -28.69
N ASN A 248 8.14 2.07 -28.48
CA ASN A 248 8.33 0.64 -28.24
C ASN A 248 7.87 0.23 -26.85
N GLN A 249 8.09 1.05 -25.81
CA GLN A 249 7.57 0.79 -24.47
C GLN A 249 6.05 0.85 -24.45
N ARG A 250 5.46 1.89 -25.06
CA ARG A 250 3.99 1.99 -25.19
C ARG A 250 3.37 0.79 -25.90
N ARG A 251 4.05 0.21 -26.90
CA ARG A 251 3.58 -1.01 -27.56
C ARG A 251 3.62 -2.24 -26.67
N MET A 252 4.69 -2.41 -25.86
CA MET A 252 4.79 -3.56 -24.95
C MET A 252 3.74 -3.53 -23.84
N GLU A 253 3.27 -2.34 -23.46
CA GLU A 253 2.20 -2.16 -22.47
C GLU A 253 0.80 -2.38 -23.06
N MET A 254 0.63 -2.26 -24.36
CA MET A 254 -0.65 -2.46 -25.07
C MET A 254 -0.82 -3.86 -25.69
N GLU A 255 0.23 -4.66 -25.73
CA GLU A 255 0.14 -6.06 -26.22
C GLU A 255 -0.14 -6.98 -25.02
N PRO A 256 -1.27 -7.74 -25.04
CA PRO A 256 -1.65 -8.66 -23.96
C PRO A 256 -0.68 -9.85 -23.81
#